data_83dfd1c2d12287777ec7214bb94004e2
#
_entry.id   83dfd1c2d12287777ec7214bb94004e2
#
_cell.length_a   1.000
_cell.length_b   1.000
_cell.length_c   1.000
_cell.angle_alpha   90.00
_cell.angle_beta   90.00
_cell.angle_gamma   90.00
#
_symmetry.space_group_name_H-M   'P 1'
#
loop_
_entity.id
_entity.type
_entity.pdbx_description
1 polymer ?
#
loop_
_entity_poly.entity_id
_entity_poly.type
_entity_poly.pdbx_seq_one_letter_code
_entity_poly.pdbx_strand_id
1 'polypeptide(L)'
;MSNKSDRDSSSQTTKRQQEQDTINIPESPHGWENLKWLGPSFLWMLSAAGSGELLFTPRIAAFYGYSLLWALLAAVILKWFINGEVGRFSVCTGTTILEGFKQLPGPKNWAIWLILLPQLVVAISTVAGLAGAAATALILVTRGSVQLWTVIIIVVTAAIVLFGQYNVVEKISSYIGIARTIAVVTAAIFVFPSFRQLLDGLVPQIPENVRYQEILPWLGFMLAGAAGLMWYSYWIEARGYGAASVKGQERIDPKQLNQQEKKKLRGWINLMTISNTLAVVGALLAALSFLILGGELLRPQGLVPKENQVAETLGTLLGDLWGPFGFWFMVAIVFITFCSTVLSVEDGFGRMFADGTQIILQGFGVRGRWTNEKFLQRVYIVVLLVVLPIAVYLFFGQPVGLLQTAGAIEAAHIPIVTGLTLFLNHRMLPKELRPSKIIFGGTAIAGIFFAVFAVIYLLQLIGIIGSGASSN
;
A
#
# COMPACT_ATOMS: atom_id res chain seq x y z
N MET A 1 -18.46 35.18 -58.23
CA MET A 1 -17.30 35.32 -57.33
C MET A 1 -17.68 35.06 -55.84
N SER A 2 -18.36 33.97 -55.52
CA SER A 2 -18.88 33.74 -54.16
C SER A 2 -18.62 32.31 -53.61
N ASN A 3 -17.57 31.62 -54.08
CA ASN A 3 -17.39 30.21 -53.64
C ASN A 3 -15.96 29.89 -53.16
N LYS A 4 -15.13 30.91 -52.91
CA LYS A 4 -13.75 30.73 -52.41
C LYS A 4 -13.59 31.10 -50.93
N SER A 5 -14.44 31.99 -50.38
CA SER A 5 -14.36 32.41 -48.97
C SER A 5 -14.89 31.38 -47.96
N ASP A 6 -15.88 30.55 -48.38
CA ASP A 6 -16.48 29.54 -47.48
C ASP A 6 -15.63 28.29 -47.35
N ARG A 7 -14.77 27.92 -48.30
CA ARG A 7 -13.83 26.81 -48.18
C ARG A 7 -12.62 27.14 -47.33
N ASP A 8 -12.18 28.39 -47.30
CA ASP A 8 -11.06 28.81 -46.45
C ASP A 8 -11.47 28.96 -44.97
N SER A 9 -12.70 29.40 -44.70
CA SER A 9 -13.21 29.48 -43.33
C SER A 9 -13.47 28.10 -42.71
N SER A 10 -13.99 27.13 -43.49
CA SER A 10 -14.20 25.75 -43.02
C SER A 10 -12.87 25.00 -42.79
N SER A 11 -11.86 25.21 -43.63
CA SER A 11 -10.53 24.61 -43.47
C SER A 11 -9.75 25.22 -42.29
N GLN A 12 -9.93 26.51 -42.02
CA GLN A 12 -9.35 27.16 -40.82
C GLN A 12 -10.06 26.77 -39.54
N THR A 13 -11.38 26.58 -39.58
CA THR A 13 -12.15 26.10 -38.42
C THR A 13 -11.79 24.64 -38.09
N THR A 14 -11.65 23.80 -39.11
CA THR A 14 -11.24 22.40 -38.94
C THR A 14 -9.78 22.30 -38.47
N LYS A 15 -8.86 23.15 -38.97
CA LYS A 15 -7.49 23.21 -38.44
C LYS A 15 -7.43 23.73 -37.00
N ARG A 16 -8.20 24.76 -36.65
CA ARG A 16 -8.29 25.25 -35.27
C ARG A 16 -8.93 24.22 -34.31
N GLN A 17 -9.91 23.46 -34.77
CA GLN A 17 -10.47 22.36 -34.01
C GLN A 17 -9.48 21.18 -33.88
N GLN A 18 -8.71 20.85 -34.93
CA GLN A 18 -7.64 19.86 -34.84
C GLN A 18 -6.43 20.34 -34.01
N GLU A 19 -6.16 21.61 -33.91
CA GLU A 19 -5.14 22.20 -33.01
C GLU A 19 -5.64 22.27 -31.55
N GLN A 20 -6.95 22.38 -31.33
CA GLN A 20 -7.54 22.34 -29.97
C GLN A 20 -7.64 20.94 -29.37
N ASP A 21 -7.57 19.89 -30.19
CA ASP A 21 -7.65 18.48 -29.74
C ASP A 21 -6.26 17.81 -29.57
N THR A 22 -5.15 18.51 -29.67
CA THR A 22 -3.84 17.94 -29.36
C THR A 22 -3.66 17.87 -27.85
N ILE A 23 -3.83 16.68 -27.32
CA ILE A 23 -3.47 16.35 -25.94
C ILE A 23 -2.00 16.76 -25.72
N ASN A 24 -1.77 17.79 -24.92
CA ASN A 24 -0.41 18.26 -24.64
C ASN A 24 0.04 17.76 -23.25
N ILE A 25 0.68 16.59 -23.22
CA ILE A 25 1.31 16.07 -22.03
C ILE A 25 2.61 16.85 -21.79
N PRO A 26 2.87 17.38 -20.58
CA PRO A 26 4.11 18.07 -20.27
C PRO A 26 5.30 17.09 -20.32
N GLU A 27 6.48 17.62 -20.58
CA GLU A 27 7.70 16.82 -20.44
C GLU A 27 7.94 16.43 -19.00
N SER A 28 8.54 15.24 -18.79
CA SER A 28 8.94 14.83 -17.46
C SER A 28 10.07 15.73 -16.94
N PRO A 29 10.07 16.10 -15.66
CA PRO A 29 11.16 16.87 -15.08
C PRO A 29 12.48 16.11 -15.16
N HIS A 30 13.58 16.83 -15.10
CA HIS A 30 14.94 16.31 -15.20
C HIS A 30 15.83 16.85 -14.06
N GLY A 31 16.88 16.09 -13.73
CA GLY A 31 17.87 16.47 -12.72
C GLY A 31 17.24 16.67 -11.33
N TRP A 32 17.60 17.76 -10.64
CA TRP A 32 17.14 18.04 -9.26
C TRP A 32 15.62 18.29 -9.14
N GLU A 33 14.94 18.62 -10.23
CA GLU A 33 13.49 18.79 -10.22
C GLU A 33 12.74 17.48 -9.96
N ASN A 34 13.35 16.34 -10.28
CA ASN A 34 12.79 15.02 -9.96
C ASN A 34 12.46 14.85 -8.47
N LEU A 35 13.25 15.47 -7.57
CA LEU A 35 13.02 15.37 -6.13
C LEU A 35 11.66 15.92 -5.68
N LYS A 36 11.13 16.91 -6.39
CA LYS A 36 9.79 17.48 -6.12
C LYS A 36 8.65 16.50 -6.45
N TRP A 37 8.96 15.47 -7.24
CA TRP A 37 8.00 14.50 -7.74
C TRP A 37 8.08 13.13 -7.04
N LEU A 38 8.91 12.97 -6.01
CA LEU A 38 9.02 11.70 -5.28
C LEU A 38 7.83 11.42 -4.35
N GLY A 39 6.95 12.43 -4.12
CA GLY A 39 5.86 12.37 -3.14
C GLY A 39 5.00 11.11 -3.17
N PRO A 40 4.40 10.68 -4.31
CA PRO A 40 3.53 9.51 -4.36
C PRO A 40 4.18 8.23 -3.84
N SER A 41 5.43 7.98 -4.20
CA SER A 41 6.15 6.78 -3.77
C SER A 41 6.55 6.85 -2.29
N PHE A 42 6.89 8.04 -1.80
CA PHE A 42 7.15 8.23 -0.36
C PHE A 42 5.88 8.08 0.47
N LEU A 43 4.74 8.61 0.02
CA LEU A 43 3.44 8.40 0.65
C LEU A 43 3.08 6.93 0.70
N TRP A 44 3.28 6.21 -0.41
CA TRP A 44 3.06 4.78 -0.48
C TRP A 44 3.96 4.03 0.52
N MET A 45 5.25 4.34 0.57
CA MET A 45 6.18 3.76 1.53
C MET A 45 5.77 4.02 2.99
N LEU A 46 5.34 5.25 3.31
CA LEU A 46 4.94 5.62 4.66
C LEU A 46 3.64 4.95 5.09
N SER A 47 2.66 4.82 4.19
CA SER A 47 1.41 4.11 4.45
C SER A 47 1.64 2.62 4.68
N ALA A 48 2.65 2.05 4.03
CA ALA A 48 3.03 0.65 4.17
C ALA A 48 3.78 0.34 5.47
N ALA A 49 4.52 1.30 6.02
CA ALA A 49 5.49 1.09 7.10
C ALA A 49 4.88 0.81 8.50
N GLY A 50 3.59 0.51 8.60
CA GLY A 50 2.88 0.26 9.86
C GLY A 50 2.97 -1.20 10.31
N SER A 51 2.05 -2.03 9.85
CA SER A 51 1.90 -3.40 10.33
C SER A 51 2.98 -4.35 9.81
N GLY A 52 3.35 -4.26 8.54
CA GLY A 52 4.30 -5.18 7.91
C GLY A 52 5.69 -5.11 8.52
N GLU A 53 6.30 -3.94 8.47
CA GLU A 53 7.68 -3.73 8.91
C GLU A 53 7.79 -3.62 10.42
N LEU A 54 6.95 -2.78 11.06
CA LEU A 54 7.10 -2.45 12.48
C LEU A 54 6.59 -3.55 13.41
N LEU A 55 5.51 -4.24 13.06
CA LEU A 55 4.89 -5.27 13.93
C LEU A 55 5.26 -6.68 13.50
N PHE A 56 4.94 -7.04 12.25
CA PHE A 56 5.09 -8.44 11.83
C PHE A 56 6.53 -8.85 11.57
N THR A 57 7.40 -7.96 11.09
CA THR A 57 8.79 -8.34 10.81
C THR A 57 9.58 -8.71 12.06
N PRO A 58 9.61 -7.91 13.16
CA PRO A 58 10.26 -8.35 14.39
C PRO A 58 9.56 -9.57 15.01
N ARG A 59 8.23 -9.71 14.84
CA ARG A 59 7.49 -10.89 15.31
C ARG A 59 7.93 -12.16 14.58
N ILE A 60 8.08 -12.13 13.26
CA ILE A 60 8.60 -13.24 12.44
C ILE A 60 10.05 -13.56 12.82
N ALA A 61 10.87 -12.54 13.03
CA ALA A 61 12.25 -12.73 13.46
C ALA A 61 12.35 -13.35 14.86
N ALA A 62 11.44 -12.98 15.77
CA ALA A 62 11.36 -13.60 17.09
C ALA A 62 11.03 -15.10 17.02
N PHE A 63 10.16 -15.53 16.10
CA PHE A 63 9.84 -16.94 15.91
C PHE A 63 10.92 -17.71 15.15
N TYR A 64 11.40 -17.18 14.03
CA TYR A 64 12.17 -17.93 13.02
C TYR A 64 13.58 -17.42 12.80
N GLY A 65 14.01 -16.35 13.50
CA GLY A 65 15.31 -15.71 13.24
C GLY A 65 15.40 -15.23 11.79
N TYR A 66 16.47 -15.63 11.12
CA TYR A 66 16.75 -15.24 9.73
C TYR A 66 16.25 -16.25 8.68
N SER A 67 15.64 -17.37 9.07
CA SER A 67 15.25 -18.45 8.15
C SER A 67 14.29 -17.99 7.02
N LEU A 68 13.57 -16.87 7.23
CA LEU A 68 12.64 -16.30 6.25
C LEU A 68 13.15 -15.00 5.63
N LEU A 69 14.44 -14.68 5.74
CA LEU A 69 15.05 -13.51 5.10
C LEU A 69 14.84 -13.53 3.57
N TRP A 70 14.96 -14.71 2.95
CA TRP A 70 14.70 -14.89 1.52
C TRP A 70 13.28 -14.50 1.13
N ALA A 71 12.29 -14.83 1.98
CA ALA A 71 10.89 -14.53 1.72
C ALA A 71 10.61 -13.03 1.85
N LEU A 72 11.26 -12.34 2.81
CA LEU A 72 11.23 -10.89 2.93
C LEU A 72 11.74 -10.22 1.65
N LEU A 73 12.93 -10.61 1.21
CA LEU A 73 13.54 -10.03 0.00
C LEU A 73 12.69 -10.31 -1.24
N ALA A 74 12.21 -11.56 -1.38
CA ALA A 74 11.33 -11.93 -2.48
C ALA A 74 10.05 -11.08 -2.48
N ALA A 75 9.35 -10.98 -1.34
CA ALA A 75 8.12 -10.18 -1.24
C ALA A 75 8.34 -8.71 -1.61
N VAL A 76 9.42 -8.11 -1.11
CA VAL A 76 9.77 -6.70 -1.38
C VAL A 76 10.08 -6.47 -2.85
N ILE A 77 10.96 -7.30 -3.43
CA ILE A 77 11.35 -7.17 -4.85
C ILE A 77 10.14 -7.43 -5.77
N LEU A 78 9.34 -8.44 -5.46
CA LEU A 78 8.19 -8.80 -6.28
C LEU A 78 7.09 -7.71 -6.24
N LYS A 79 6.87 -7.08 -5.09
CA LYS A 79 5.92 -5.94 -4.99
C LYS A 79 6.42 -4.68 -5.71
N TRP A 80 7.74 -4.48 -5.85
CA TRP A 80 8.29 -3.42 -6.69
C TRP A 80 7.79 -3.53 -8.13
N PHE A 81 7.75 -4.75 -8.70
CA PHE A 81 7.22 -4.99 -10.04
C PHE A 81 5.72 -4.66 -10.11
N ILE A 82 4.92 -5.15 -9.15
CA ILE A 82 3.46 -4.94 -9.13
C ILE A 82 3.14 -3.44 -9.05
N ASN A 83 3.77 -2.75 -8.09
CA ASN A 83 3.54 -1.32 -7.86
C ASN A 83 3.93 -0.48 -9.09
N GLY A 84 5.03 -0.85 -9.76
CA GLY A 84 5.45 -0.23 -11.02
C GLY A 84 4.42 -0.39 -12.13
N GLU A 85 3.74 -1.53 -12.23
CA GLU A 85 2.72 -1.77 -13.25
C GLU A 85 1.39 -1.05 -12.95
N VAL A 86 1.01 -0.95 -11.68
CA VAL A 86 -0.14 -0.12 -11.25
C VAL A 86 0.14 1.35 -11.56
N GLY A 87 1.33 1.85 -11.21
CA GLY A 87 1.72 3.23 -11.52
C GLY A 87 1.83 3.50 -13.02
N ARG A 88 2.34 2.55 -13.83
CA ARG A 88 2.41 2.65 -15.29
C ARG A 88 1.04 2.91 -15.90
N PHE A 89 0.02 2.19 -15.45
CA PHE A 89 -1.34 2.40 -15.93
C PHE A 89 -1.77 3.86 -15.72
N SER A 90 -1.67 4.37 -14.50
CA SER A 90 -2.11 5.72 -14.15
C SER A 90 -1.30 6.82 -14.84
N VAL A 91 0.02 6.65 -14.96
CA VAL A 91 0.87 7.58 -15.73
C VAL A 91 0.43 7.67 -17.18
N CYS A 92 0.03 6.54 -17.78
CA CYS A 92 -0.33 6.48 -19.20
C CYS A 92 -1.76 6.94 -19.49
N THR A 93 -2.71 6.73 -18.57
CA THR A 93 -4.14 6.98 -18.80
C THR A 93 -4.67 8.21 -18.08
N GLY A 94 -3.99 8.65 -17.01
CA GLY A 94 -4.42 9.78 -16.18
C GLY A 94 -5.53 9.42 -15.19
N THR A 95 -5.83 8.11 -14.98
CA THR A 95 -6.91 7.65 -14.12
C THR A 95 -6.44 6.61 -13.11
N THR A 96 -7.28 6.26 -12.13
CA THR A 96 -7.00 5.21 -11.15
C THR A 96 -7.02 3.83 -11.79
N ILE A 97 -6.34 2.87 -11.16
CA ILE A 97 -6.36 1.48 -11.62
C ILE A 97 -7.77 0.87 -11.54
N LEU A 98 -8.59 1.31 -10.58
CA LEU A 98 -9.94 0.83 -10.40
C LEU A 98 -10.85 1.23 -11.58
N GLU A 99 -10.72 2.48 -12.06
CA GLU A 99 -11.37 2.90 -13.30
C GLU A 99 -10.92 2.09 -14.51
N GLY A 100 -9.66 1.67 -14.52
CA GLY A 100 -9.16 0.73 -15.52
C GLY A 100 -9.88 -0.61 -15.45
N PHE A 101 -10.08 -1.18 -14.27
CA PHE A 101 -10.76 -2.47 -14.09
C PHE A 101 -12.22 -2.46 -14.56
N LYS A 102 -12.91 -1.32 -14.52
CA LYS A 102 -14.26 -1.15 -15.14
C LYS A 102 -14.30 -1.56 -16.62
N GLN A 103 -13.17 -1.49 -17.32
CA GLN A 103 -13.10 -1.73 -18.77
C GLN A 103 -12.72 -3.16 -19.14
N LEU A 104 -12.53 -4.02 -18.14
CA LEU A 104 -12.23 -5.42 -18.36
C LEU A 104 -13.44 -6.14 -18.97
N PRO A 105 -13.23 -7.06 -19.92
CA PRO A 105 -14.32 -7.83 -20.54
C PRO A 105 -14.96 -8.75 -19.50
N GLY A 106 -16.27 -8.94 -19.60
CA GLY A 106 -17.02 -9.79 -18.70
C GLY A 106 -18.31 -9.13 -18.19
N PRO A 107 -18.95 -9.69 -17.18
CA PRO A 107 -20.13 -9.11 -16.56
C PRO A 107 -19.87 -7.70 -16.04
N LYS A 108 -20.89 -6.84 -16.08
CA LYS A 108 -20.74 -5.43 -15.72
C LYS A 108 -20.18 -5.26 -14.30
N ASN A 109 -19.10 -4.50 -14.17
CA ASN A 109 -18.42 -4.16 -12.91
C ASN A 109 -17.91 -5.36 -12.08
N TRP A 110 -17.80 -6.55 -12.67
CA TRP A 110 -17.40 -7.76 -11.94
C TRP A 110 -16.04 -7.62 -11.25
N ALA A 111 -15.07 -7.01 -11.94
CA ALA A 111 -13.74 -6.80 -11.39
C ALA A 111 -13.75 -5.81 -10.20
N ILE A 112 -14.63 -4.79 -10.22
CA ILE A 112 -14.79 -3.85 -9.11
C ILE A 112 -15.34 -4.58 -7.88
N TRP A 113 -16.36 -5.43 -8.05
CA TRP A 113 -16.90 -6.23 -6.95
C TRP A 113 -15.87 -7.21 -6.38
N LEU A 114 -15.10 -7.87 -7.27
CA LEU A 114 -14.03 -8.79 -6.87
C LEU A 114 -12.97 -8.09 -6.01
N ILE A 115 -12.71 -6.80 -6.28
CA ILE A 115 -11.80 -5.98 -5.48
C ILE A 115 -12.47 -5.52 -4.18
N LEU A 116 -13.63 -4.88 -4.23
CA LEU A 116 -14.19 -4.19 -3.08
C LEU A 116 -14.70 -5.14 -1.99
N LEU A 117 -15.28 -6.30 -2.33
CA LEU A 117 -15.89 -7.18 -1.32
C LEU A 117 -14.88 -7.71 -0.28
N PRO A 118 -13.72 -8.29 -0.65
CA PRO A 118 -12.74 -8.69 0.35
C PRO A 118 -12.17 -7.51 1.12
N GLN A 119 -12.04 -6.37 0.45
CA GLN A 119 -11.47 -5.16 1.04
C GLN A 119 -12.37 -4.51 2.10
N LEU A 120 -13.66 -4.84 2.18
CA LEU A 120 -14.52 -4.43 3.31
C LEU A 120 -13.99 -4.99 4.63
N VAL A 121 -13.70 -6.29 4.67
CA VAL A 121 -13.16 -6.95 5.87
C VAL A 121 -11.77 -6.42 6.20
N VAL A 122 -10.93 -6.26 5.18
CA VAL A 122 -9.58 -5.70 5.35
C VAL A 122 -9.62 -4.30 5.94
N ALA A 123 -10.45 -3.41 5.41
CA ALA A 123 -10.56 -2.02 5.86
C ALA A 123 -10.93 -1.94 7.34
N ILE A 124 -11.98 -2.66 7.74
CA ILE A 124 -12.46 -2.70 9.12
C ILE A 124 -11.38 -3.25 10.06
N SER A 125 -10.82 -4.41 9.71
CA SER A 125 -9.84 -5.09 10.57
C SER A 125 -8.51 -4.34 10.64
N THR A 126 -8.09 -3.69 9.57
CA THR A 126 -6.85 -2.91 9.54
C THR A 126 -6.95 -1.66 10.40
N VAL A 127 -8.03 -0.87 10.28
CA VAL A 127 -8.24 0.32 11.12
C VAL A 127 -8.34 -0.07 12.58
N ALA A 128 -9.16 -1.07 12.91
CA ALA A 128 -9.32 -1.55 14.28
C ALA A 128 -8.00 -2.06 14.87
N GLY A 129 -7.26 -2.88 14.13
CA GLY A 129 -6.02 -3.47 14.59
C GLY A 129 -4.89 -2.44 14.76
N LEU A 130 -4.70 -1.53 13.80
CA LEU A 130 -3.68 -0.47 13.88
C LEU A 130 -3.96 0.50 15.03
N ALA A 131 -5.22 0.94 15.18
CA ALA A 131 -5.60 1.84 16.27
C ALA A 131 -5.45 1.15 17.63
N GLY A 132 -5.80 -0.15 17.72
CA GLY A 132 -5.57 -0.95 18.92
C GLY A 132 -4.08 -1.10 19.24
N ALA A 133 -3.25 -1.37 18.24
CA ALA A 133 -1.80 -1.43 18.42
C ALA A 133 -1.21 -0.06 18.86
N ALA A 134 -1.68 1.05 18.29
CA ALA A 134 -1.30 2.39 18.73
C ALA A 134 -1.73 2.67 20.17
N ALA A 135 -2.92 2.24 20.55
CA ALA A 135 -3.46 2.41 21.91
C ALA A 135 -2.60 1.72 22.98
N THR A 136 -1.89 0.63 22.63
CA THR A 136 -0.96 -0.05 23.56
C THR A 136 0.19 0.86 24.01
N ALA A 137 0.57 1.86 23.22
CA ALA A 137 1.58 2.84 23.62
C ALA A 137 1.01 3.86 24.63
N LEU A 138 -0.24 4.26 24.48
CA LEU A 138 -0.86 5.24 25.37
C LEU A 138 -1.12 4.70 26.77
N ILE A 139 -1.44 3.41 26.93
CA ILE A 139 -1.64 2.83 28.26
C ILE A 139 -0.37 2.75 29.10
N LEU A 140 0.83 2.84 28.48
CA LEU A 140 2.10 2.88 29.21
C LEU A 140 2.34 4.25 29.87
N VAL A 141 1.72 5.32 29.37
CA VAL A 141 1.92 6.71 29.85
C VAL A 141 0.68 7.34 30.45
N THR A 142 -0.50 6.76 30.20
CA THR A 142 -1.80 7.33 30.61
C THR A 142 -2.64 6.33 31.38
N ARG A 143 -3.66 6.87 32.07
CA ARG A 143 -4.71 6.02 32.67
C ARG A 143 -5.78 5.71 31.61
N GLY A 144 -6.42 4.54 31.70
CA GLY A 144 -7.47 4.11 30.79
C GLY A 144 -7.27 2.70 30.28
N SER A 145 -8.18 2.25 29.43
CA SER A 145 -8.08 0.93 28.77
C SER A 145 -7.61 1.06 27.32
N VAL A 146 -7.09 -0.01 26.76
CA VAL A 146 -6.73 -0.06 25.34
C VAL A 146 -7.96 0.23 24.48
N GLN A 147 -9.13 -0.29 24.86
CA GLN A 147 -10.40 -0.06 24.15
C GLN A 147 -10.75 1.43 24.05
N LEU A 148 -10.66 2.16 25.19
CA LEU A 148 -10.94 3.59 25.22
C LEU A 148 -10.03 4.36 24.26
N TRP A 149 -8.72 4.12 24.35
CA TRP A 149 -7.76 4.80 23.52
C TRP A 149 -7.87 4.42 22.04
N THR A 150 -8.23 3.16 21.74
CA THR A 150 -8.51 2.73 20.35
C THR A 150 -9.67 3.53 19.75
N VAL A 151 -10.77 3.67 20.48
CA VAL A 151 -11.92 4.48 20.04
C VAL A 151 -11.51 5.93 19.79
N ILE A 152 -10.78 6.53 20.74
CA ILE A 152 -10.30 7.92 20.61
C ILE A 152 -9.42 8.07 19.38
N ILE A 153 -8.46 7.15 19.14
CA ILE A 153 -7.55 7.20 17.98
C ILE A 153 -8.36 7.14 16.68
N ILE A 154 -9.29 6.17 16.53
CA ILE A 154 -10.11 6.05 15.32
C ILE A 154 -10.91 7.31 15.05
N VAL A 155 -11.55 7.89 16.08
CA VAL A 155 -12.37 9.11 15.92
C VAL A 155 -11.50 10.32 15.57
N VAL A 156 -10.35 10.48 16.24
CA VAL A 156 -9.45 11.62 16.01
C VAL A 156 -8.81 11.55 14.63
N THR A 157 -8.34 10.37 14.20
CA THR A 157 -7.73 10.21 12.87
C THR A 157 -8.76 10.45 11.76
N ALA A 158 -9.96 9.89 11.89
CA ALA A 158 -11.04 10.14 10.94
C ALA A 158 -11.45 11.62 10.88
N ALA A 159 -11.52 12.30 12.03
CA ALA A 159 -11.79 13.74 12.07
C ALA A 159 -10.71 14.53 11.30
N ILE A 160 -9.43 14.19 11.49
CA ILE A 160 -8.33 14.83 10.76
C ILE A 160 -8.48 14.64 9.24
N VAL A 161 -8.82 13.43 8.79
CA VAL A 161 -9.04 13.14 7.35
C VAL A 161 -10.26 13.90 6.83
N LEU A 162 -11.39 13.92 7.56
CA LEU A 162 -12.63 14.58 7.16
C LEU A 162 -12.51 16.11 7.07
N PHE A 163 -11.74 16.72 7.96
CA PHE A 163 -11.53 18.19 7.99
C PHE A 163 -10.38 18.65 7.09
N GLY A 164 -9.74 17.76 6.34
CA GLY A 164 -8.72 18.10 5.34
C GLY A 164 -7.38 18.57 5.91
N GLN A 165 -7.07 18.29 7.18
CA GLN A 165 -5.78 18.61 7.81
C GLN A 165 -4.71 17.56 7.54
N TYR A 166 -5.01 16.60 6.69
CA TYR A 166 -4.14 15.48 6.32
C TYR A 166 -2.72 15.91 5.92
N ASN A 167 -2.58 16.98 5.14
CA ASN A 167 -1.27 17.45 4.65
C ASN A 167 -0.27 17.83 5.75
N VAL A 168 -0.76 18.32 6.90
CA VAL A 168 0.12 18.68 8.04
C VAL A 168 0.59 17.41 8.74
N VAL A 169 -0.36 16.49 8.99
CA VAL A 169 -0.06 15.21 9.63
C VAL A 169 0.86 14.36 8.75
N GLU A 170 0.62 14.33 7.43
CA GLU A 170 1.49 13.67 6.46
C GLU A 170 2.93 14.16 6.52
N LYS A 171 3.15 15.48 6.55
CA LYS A 171 4.50 16.05 6.67
C LYS A 171 5.18 15.65 7.97
N ILE A 172 4.48 15.76 9.10
CA ILE A 172 5.01 15.38 10.41
C ILE A 172 5.35 13.89 10.44
N SER A 173 4.43 13.04 9.99
CA SER A 173 4.64 11.58 9.91
C SER A 173 5.80 11.21 9.00
N SER A 174 6.01 11.95 7.91
CA SER A 174 7.15 11.75 7.00
C SER A 174 8.49 12.02 7.68
N TYR A 175 8.62 13.12 8.41
CA TYR A 175 9.84 13.41 9.17
C TYR A 175 10.11 12.36 10.25
N ILE A 176 9.07 11.94 10.96
CA ILE A 176 9.18 10.90 11.98
C ILE A 176 9.50 9.54 11.35
N GLY A 177 8.92 9.22 10.19
CA GLY A 177 9.25 8.02 9.43
C GLY A 177 10.72 7.95 9.02
N ILE A 178 11.30 9.08 8.60
CA ILE A 178 12.73 9.19 8.29
C ILE A 178 13.55 9.01 9.57
N ALA A 179 13.21 9.73 10.64
CA ALA A 179 13.92 9.63 11.93
C ALA A 179 13.87 8.20 12.49
N ARG A 180 12.70 7.54 12.40
CA ARG A 180 12.53 6.13 12.75
C ARG A 180 13.47 5.24 11.94
N THR A 181 13.48 5.40 10.60
CA THR A 181 14.32 4.56 9.73
C THR A 181 15.79 4.72 10.07
N ILE A 182 16.25 5.95 10.30
CA ILE A 182 17.62 6.21 10.74
C ILE A 182 17.90 5.54 12.09
N ALA A 183 16.99 5.67 13.06
CA ALA A 183 17.16 5.09 14.39
C ALA A 183 17.25 3.56 14.36
N VAL A 184 16.31 2.88 13.65
CA VAL A 184 16.30 1.42 13.59
C VAL A 184 17.45 0.86 12.76
N VAL A 185 17.87 1.55 11.69
CA VAL A 185 19.08 1.19 10.93
C VAL A 185 20.32 1.30 11.80
N THR A 186 20.46 2.42 12.52
CA THR A 186 21.58 2.61 13.46
C THR A 186 21.59 1.53 14.54
N ALA A 187 20.44 1.25 15.16
CA ALA A 187 20.31 0.21 16.17
C ALA A 187 20.67 -1.19 15.61
N ALA A 188 20.21 -1.52 14.40
CA ALA A 188 20.52 -2.80 13.75
C ALA A 188 22.02 -2.97 13.44
N ILE A 189 22.75 -1.86 13.18
CA ILE A 189 24.21 -1.91 12.99
C ILE A 189 24.92 -2.30 14.30
N PHE A 190 24.44 -1.83 15.45
CA PHE A 190 25.05 -2.16 16.75
C PHE A 190 24.90 -3.63 17.14
N VAL A 191 23.83 -4.29 16.71
CA VAL A 191 23.55 -5.70 17.00
C VAL A 191 23.65 -6.57 15.75
N PHE A 192 24.46 -6.17 14.80
CA PHE A 192 24.54 -6.83 13.50
C PHE A 192 24.91 -8.32 13.66
N PRO A 193 24.10 -9.24 13.11
CA PRO A 193 24.35 -10.68 13.24
C PRO A 193 25.60 -11.13 12.48
N SER A 194 26.03 -12.37 12.72
CA SER A 194 27.09 -12.94 11.90
C SER A 194 26.70 -13.00 10.42
N PHE A 195 27.63 -12.69 9.54
CA PHE A 195 27.39 -12.71 8.08
C PHE A 195 26.92 -14.09 7.60
N ARG A 196 27.38 -15.16 8.25
CA ARG A 196 26.94 -16.52 7.97
C ARG A 196 25.45 -16.73 8.21
N GLN A 197 24.90 -16.23 9.32
CA GLN A 197 23.46 -16.32 9.62
C GLN A 197 22.61 -15.64 8.56
N LEU A 198 23.06 -14.49 8.03
CA LEU A 198 22.37 -13.81 6.95
C LEU A 198 22.43 -14.60 5.64
N LEU A 199 23.59 -15.16 5.30
CA LEU A 199 23.74 -16.00 4.10
C LEU A 199 22.87 -17.26 4.17
N ASP A 200 22.83 -17.93 5.32
CA ASP A 200 21.96 -19.09 5.55
C ASP A 200 20.48 -18.71 5.38
N GLY A 201 20.09 -17.50 5.83
CA GLY A 201 18.74 -16.97 5.67
C GLY A 201 18.34 -16.59 4.23
N LEU A 202 19.30 -16.46 3.31
CA LEU A 202 19.03 -16.22 1.88
C LEU A 202 18.65 -17.52 1.14
N VAL A 203 18.97 -18.67 1.69
CA VAL A 203 18.61 -19.95 1.09
C VAL A 203 17.11 -20.20 1.29
N PRO A 204 16.32 -20.39 0.20
CA PRO A 204 14.89 -20.66 0.33
C PRO A 204 14.66 -21.96 1.10
N GLN A 205 14.18 -21.84 2.32
CA GLN A 205 13.81 -22.96 3.18
C GLN A 205 12.56 -22.60 3.98
N ILE A 206 11.76 -23.61 4.28
CA ILE A 206 10.57 -23.47 5.11
C ILE A 206 10.92 -24.11 6.46
N PRO A 207 10.85 -23.36 7.58
CA PRO A 207 11.10 -23.93 8.92
C PRO A 207 10.17 -25.10 9.21
N GLU A 208 10.66 -26.09 9.98
CA GLU A 208 9.89 -27.32 10.28
C GLU A 208 8.54 -27.06 10.99
N ASN A 209 8.49 -26.07 11.88
CA ASN A 209 7.28 -25.72 12.65
C ASN A 209 6.65 -24.42 12.16
N VAL A 210 6.48 -24.30 10.84
CA VAL A 210 5.96 -23.07 10.25
C VAL A 210 4.49 -22.82 10.58
N ARG A 211 4.19 -21.62 11.04
CA ARG A 211 2.83 -21.12 11.26
C ARG A 211 2.47 -20.19 10.11
N TYR A 212 1.79 -20.68 9.09
CA TYR A 212 1.38 -19.86 7.94
C TYR A 212 0.45 -18.72 8.33
N GLN A 213 -0.26 -18.84 9.47
CA GLN A 213 -1.07 -17.78 10.07
C GLN A 213 -0.25 -16.56 10.51
N GLU A 214 1.07 -16.71 10.67
CA GLU A 214 1.99 -15.60 10.94
C GLU A 214 2.64 -15.10 9.63
N ILE A 215 3.01 -16.02 8.74
CA ILE A 215 3.78 -15.70 7.53
C ILE A 215 2.92 -14.99 6.48
N LEU A 216 1.70 -15.49 6.22
CA LEU A 216 0.87 -14.92 5.16
C LEU A 216 0.47 -13.47 5.44
N PRO A 217 0.00 -13.09 6.67
CA PRO A 217 -0.24 -11.69 7.00
C PRO A 217 1.00 -10.80 6.89
N TRP A 218 2.14 -11.30 7.32
CA TRP A 218 3.41 -10.60 7.18
C TRP A 218 3.75 -10.31 5.72
N LEU A 219 3.72 -11.34 4.86
CA LEU A 219 3.95 -11.19 3.42
C LEU A 219 2.88 -10.27 2.78
N GLY A 220 1.63 -10.36 3.25
CA GLY A 220 0.53 -9.53 2.80
C GLY A 220 0.78 -8.04 3.02
N PHE A 221 1.17 -7.67 4.22
CA PHE A 221 1.41 -6.28 4.59
C PHE A 221 2.82 -5.76 4.26
N MET A 222 3.79 -6.64 4.03
CA MET A 222 5.16 -6.20 3.68
C MET A 222 5.14 -5.20 2.51
N LEU A 223 5.68 -4.01 2.68
CA LEU A 223 5.59 -2.83 1.81
C LEU A 223 4.17 -2.27 1.66
N ALA A 224 3.21 -3.05 1.26
CA ALA A 224 1.79 -2.71 1.15
C ALA A 224 0.96 -3.97 0.86
N GLY A 225 -0.30 -3.99 1.31
CA GLY A 225 -1.29 -4.96 0.88
C GLY A 225 -1.81 -4.67 -0.54
N ALA A 226 -2.74 -5.50 -1.01
CA ALA A 226 -3.36 -5.34 -2.32
C ALA A 226 -4.04 -3.97 -2.48
N ALA A 227 -4.74 -3.50 -1.42
CA ALA A 227 -5.32 -2.15 -1.40
C ALA A 227 -4.24 -1.07 -1.53
N GLY A 228 -3.20 -1.14 -0.73
CA GLY A 228 -2.10 -0.17 -0.74
C GLY A 228 -1.38 -0.10 -2.09
N LEU A 229 -1.22 -1.23 -2.80
CA LEU A 229 -0.71 -1.25 -4.16
C LEU A 229 -1.64 -0.48 -5.13
N MET A 230 -2.96 -0.62 -4.97
CA MET A 230 -3.92 0.12 -5.79
C MET A 230 -3.96 1.62 -5.44
N TRP A 231 -3.79 2.00 -4.16
CA TRP A 231 -3.75 3.41 -3.75
C TRP A 231 -2.60 4.18 -4.39
N TYR A 232 -1.53 3.52 -4.78
CA TYR A 232 -0.44 4.16 -5.51
C TYR A 232 -0.96 4.86 -6.78
N SER A 233 -1.97 4.27 -7.46
CA SER A 233 -2.60 4.87 -8.63
C SER A 233 -3.30 6.21 -8.33
N TYR A 234 -3.95 6.31 -7.16
CA TYR A 234 -4.60 7.55 -6.72
C TYR A 234 -3.60 8.67 -6.43
N TRP A 235 -2.45 8.33 -5.83
CA TRP A 235 -1.42 9.33 -5.56
C TRP A 235 -0.68 9.79 -6.83
N ILE A 236 -0.46 8.89 -7.78
CA ILE A 236 0.07 9.22 -9.11
C ILE A 236 -0.87 10.18 -9.83
N GLU A 237 -2.18 9.89 -9.83
CA GLU A 237 -3.21 10.74 -10.43
C GLU A 237 -3.29 12.09 -9.73
N ALA A 238 -3.45 12.11 -8.42
CA ALA A 238 -3.56 13.34 -7.63
C ALA A 238 -2.34 14.27 -7.78
N ARG A 239 -1.15 13.70 -8.01
CA ARG A 239 0.08 14.48 -8.24
C ARG A 239 0.20 14.98 -9.68
N GLY A 240 -0.58 14.45 -10.62
CA GLY A 240 -0.54 14.86 -12.03
C GLY A 240 0.65 14.29 -12.81
N TYR A 241 0.99 13.03 -12.61
CA TYR A 241 2.03 12.36 -13.41
C TYR A 241 1.55 12.07 -14.83
N GLY A 242 2.35 12.43 -15.80
CA GLY A 242 2.10 12.08 -17.21
C GLY A 242 0.73 12.52 -17.71
N ALA A 243 -0.11 11.57 -18.10
CA ALA A 243 -1.46 11.83 -18.58
C ALA A 243 -2.38 12.51 -17.56
N ALA A 244 -2.17 12.28 -16.25
CA ALA A 244 -2.95 12.90 -15.20
C ALA A 244 -2.72 14.42 -15.04
N SER A 245 -1.69 14.98 -15.68
CA SER A 245 -1.44 16.42 -15.69
C SER A 245 -2.36 17.19 -16.64
N VAL A 246 -3.02 16.51 -17.58
CA VAL A 246 -3.87 17.13 -18.59
C VAL A 246 -5.24 17.45 -18.00
N LYS A 247 -5.49 18.73 -17.76
CA LYS A 247 -6.74 19.21 -17.17
C LYS A 247 -7.91 19.08 -18.17
N GLY A 248 -9.07 18.70 -17.65
CA GLY A 248 -10.35 18.70 -18.39
C GLY A 248 -10.64 17.45 -19.21
N GLN A 249 -9.79 16.44 -19.17
CA GLN A 249 -10.07 15.12 -19.74
C GLN A 249 -10.20 14.08 -18.61
N GLU A 250 -11.31 13.36 -18.59
CA GLU A 250 -11.56 12.31 -17.60
C GLU A 250 -10.60 11.13 -17.79
N ARG A 251 -10.14 10.90 -19.03
CA ARG A 251 -9.21 9.82 -19.37
C ARG A 251 -8.59 10.02 -20.74
N ILE A 252 -7.31 9.74 -20.84
CA ILE A 252 -6.59 9.67 -22.12
C ILE A 252 -6.52 8.23 -22.64
N ASP A 253 -6.83 8.02 -23.91
CA ASP A 253 -6.54 6.74 -24.59
C ASP A 253 -5.10 6.76 -25.13
N PRO A 254 -4.16 6.02 -24.50
CA PRO A 254 -2.75 6.04 -24.92
C PRO A 254 -2.51 5.52 -26.33
N LYS A 255 -3.48 4.81 -26.93
CA LYS A 255 -3.37 4.28 -28.29
C LYS A 255 -3.54 5.38 -29.34
N GLN A 256 -4.30 6.43 -29.02
CA GLN A 256 -4.56 7.54 -29.92
C GLN A 256 -3.48 8.62 -29.90
N LEU A 257 -2.55 8.54 -28.93
CA LEU A 257 -1.44 9.50 -28.79
C LEU A 257 -0.44 9.38 -29.94
N ASN A 258 0.11 10.53 -30.34
CA ASN A 258 1.20 10.59 -31.31
C ASN A 258 2.53 10.10 -30.67
N GLN A 259 3.58 9.94 -31.50
CA GLN A 259 4.87 9.42 -31.03
C GLN A 259 5.59 10.34 -30.05
N GLN A 260 5.39 11.65 -30.18
CA GLN A 260 5.98 12.65 -29.29
C GLN A 260 5.37 12.55 -27.88
N GLU A 261 4.04 12.46 -27.78
CA GLU A 261 3.33 12.29 -26.53
C GLU A 261 3.68 10.95 -25.84
N LYS A 262 3.79 9.87 -26.61
CA LYS A 262 4.27 8.57 -26.11
C LYS A 262 5.70 8.65 -25.56
N LYS A 263 6.58 9.45 -26.19
CA LYS A 263 7.95 9.67 -25.68
C LYS A 263 7.93 10.43 -24.35
N LYS A 264 7.09 11.45 -24.20
CA LYS A 264 6.92 12.17 -22.94
C LYS A 264 6.41 11.24 -21.83
N LEU A 265 5.41 10.39 -22.11
CA LEU A 265 4.94 9.38 -21.16
C LEU A 265 6.02 8.39 -20.73
N ARG A 266 6.93 7.99 -21.61
CA ARG A 266 8.10 7.18 -21.22
C ARG A 266 9.00 7.89 -20.22
N GLY A 267 9.21 9.19 -20.39
CA GLY A 267 9.94 10.01 -19.42
C GLY A 267 9.28 9.97 -18.03
N TRP A 268 7.97 10.12 -17.98
CA TRP A 268 7.19 10.02 -16.75
C TRP A 268 7.19 8.63 -16.12
N ILE A 269 7.13 7.56 -16.93
CA ILE A 269 7.27 6.17 -16.45
C ILE A 269 8.65 5.97 -15.81
N ASN A 270 9.73 6.49 -16.42
CA ASN A 270 11.07 6.40 -15.87
C ASN A 270 11.18 7.13 -14.52
N LEU A 271 10.65 8.35 -14.43
CA LEU A 271 10.61 9.11 -13.17
C LEU A 271 9.84 8.37 -12.08
N MET A 272 8.66 7.83 -12.42
CA MET A 272 7.85 7.00 -11.51
C MET A 272 8.63 5.75 -11.07
N THR A 273 9.34 5.09 -11.98
CA THR A 273 10.14 3.90 -11.65
C THR A 273 11.29 4.23 -10.70
N ILE A 274 11.99 5.35 -10.92
CA ILE A 274 13.06 5.83 -10.01
C ILE A 274 12.47 6.11 -8.63
N SER A 275 11.36 6.84 -8.57
CA SER A 275 10.68 7.16 -7.33
C SER A 275 10.23 5.90 -6.56
N ASN A 276 9.60 4.94 -7.26
CA ASN A 276 9.20 3.65 -6.71
C ASN A 276 10.41 2.86 -6.17
N THR A 277 11.52 2.84 -6.91
CA THR A 277 12.74 2.15 -6.48
C THR A 277 13.32 2.75 -5.20
N LEU A 278 13.41 4.07 -5.10
CA LEU A 278 13.90 4.74 -3.90
C LEU A 278 13.03 4.45 -2.68
N ALA A 279 11.72 4.46 -2.85
CA ALA A 279 10.77 4.13 -1.78
C ALA A 279 10.91 2.67 -1.32
N VAL A 280 11.00 1.73 -2.26
CA VAL A 280 11.19 0.30 -1.95
C VAL A 280 12.53 0.03 -1.26
N VAL A 281 13.61 0.67 -1.69
CA VAL A 281 14.93 0.54 -1.03
C VAL A 281 14.86 1.07 0.42
N GLY A 282 14.24 2.23 0.63
CA GLY A 282 14.06 2.79 1.99
C GLY A 282 13.24 1.87 2.90
N ALA A 283 12.15 1.31 2.39
CA ALA A 283 11.32 0.36 3.12
C ALA A 283 12.04 -0.97 3.38
N LEU A 284 12.83 -1.45 2.42
CA LEU A 284 13.65 -2.66 2.60
C LEU A 284 14.68 -2.48 3.72
N LEU A 285 15.36 -1.34 3.76
CA LEU A 285 16.31 -1.02 4.83
C LEU A 285 15.63 -1.02 6.20
N ALA A 286 14.45 -0.44 6.32
CA ALA A 286 13.68 -0.48 7.57
C ALA A 286 13.25 -1.91 7.93
N ALA A 287 12.74 -2.68 6.98
CA ALA A 287 12.30 -4.06 7.19
C ALA A 287 13.46 -4.97 7.62
N LEU A 288 14.62 -4.88 6.96
CA LEU A 288 15.83 -5.62 7.34
C LEU A 288 16.30 -5.23 8.75
N SER A 289 16.25 -3.96 9.10
CA SER A 289 16.62 -3.50 10.44
C SER A 289 15.68 -4.09 11.51
N PHE A 290 14.37 -4.06 11.28
CA PHE A 290 13.41 -4.69 12.19
C PHE A 290 13.57 -6.22 12.27
N LEU A 291 13.95 -6.88 11.18
CA LEU A 291 14.27 -8.31 11.19
C LEU A 291 15.48 -8.60 12.08
N ILE A 292 16.55 -7.80 11.93
CA ILE A 292 17.77 -7.93 12.73
C ILE A 292 17.47 -7.68 14.22
N LEU A 293 16.80 -6.56 14.53
CA LEU A 293 16.45 -6.23 15.92
C LEU A 293 15.57 -7.31 16.55
N GLY A 294 14.57 -7.82 15.83
CA GLY A 294 13.72 -8.92 16.31
C GLY A 294 14.49 -10.23 16.54
N GLY A 295 15.41 -10.56 15.64
CA GLY A 295 16.22 -11.77 15.70
C GLY A 295 17.25 -11.75 16.83
N GLU A 296 17.92 -10.60 17.05
CA GLU A 296 19.00 -10.47 18.04
C GLU A 296 18.51 -10.07 19.43
N LEU A 297 17.40 -9.32 19.54
CA LEU A 297 16.93 -8.80 20.82
C LEU A 297 15.70 -9.51 21.36
N LEU A 298 14.67 -9.76 20.55
CA LEU A 298 13.45 -10.41 21.04
C LEU A 298 13.58 -11.93 21.12
N ARG A 299 14.16 -12.56 20.10
CA ARG A 299 14.23 -14.02 20.00
C ARG A 299 14.99 -14.67 21.16
N PRO A 300 16.18 -14.18 21.61
CA PRO A 300 16.89 -14.76 22.73
C PRO A 300 16.12 -14.66 24.04
N GLN A 301 15.26 -13.66 24.19
CA GLN A 301 14.44 -13.43 25.37
C GLN A 301 13.08 -14.15 25.30
N GLY A 302 12.76 -14.80 24.18
CA GLY A 302 11.45 -15.43 23.96
C GLY A 302 10.30 -14.42 23.87
N LEU A 303 10.62 -13.14 23.64
CA LEU A 303 9.63 -12.07 23.55
C LEU A 303 9.03 -12.02 22.15
N VAL A 304 7.71 -11.94 22.07
CA VAL A 304 6.97 -11.79 20.82
C VAL A 304 5.92 -10.69 21.00
N PRO A 305 5.86 -9.67 20.11
CA PRO A 305 4.80 -8.67 20.18
C PRO A 305 3.40 -9.33 20.12
N LYS A 306 2.62 -9.20 21.20
CA LYS A 306 1.30 -9.82 21.33
C LYS A 306 0.26 -8.79 21.71
N GLU A 307 -0.93 -8.89 21.15
CA GLU A 307 -2.15 -8.15 21.47
C GLU A 307 -1.92 -6.80 22.19
N ASN A 308 -2.22 -6.71 23.47
CA ASN A 308 -2.13 -5.48 24.26
C ASN A 308 -0.71 -5.12 24.73
N GLN A 309 0.32 -5.90 24.36
CA GLN A 309 1.72 -5.69 24.72
C GLN A 309 2.60 -5.24 23.54
N VAL A 310 1.98 -4.84 22.42
CA VAL A 310 2.71 -4.49 21.19
C VAL A 310 3.74 -3.37 21.46
N ALA A 311 3.34 -2.26 22.04
CA ALA A 311 4.24 -1.13 22.25
C ALA A 311 5.30 -1.41 23.33
N GLU A 312 4.95 -2.15 24.39
CA GLU A 312 5.88 -2.55 25.44
C GLU A 312 6.97 -3.46 24.86
N THR A 313 6.58 -4.52 24.14
CA THR A 313 7.54 -5.46 23.54
C THR A 313 8.40 -4.80 22.46
N LEU A 314 7.83 -3.93 21.61
CA LEU A 314 8.61 -3.21 20.62
C LEU A 314 9.51 -2.16 21.25
N GLY A 315 9.10 -1.59 22.40
CA GLY A 315 9.91 -0.64 23.18
C GLY A 315 11.25 -1.22 23.60
N THR A 316 11.31 -2.52 23.90
CA THR A 316 12.57 -3.18 24.29
C THR A 316 13.59 -3.21 23.17
N LEU A 317 13.18 -3.15 21.86
CA LEU A 317 14.13 -3.14 20.73
C LEU A 317 15.17 -2.01 20.81
N LEU A 318 14.78 -0.83 21.25
CA LEU A 318 15.73 0.27 21.48
C LEU A 318 16.04 0.42 22.96
N GLY A 319 15.18 -0.06 23.84
CA GLY A 319 15.39 -0.03 25.28
C GLY A 319 16.62 -0.82 25.71
N ASP A 320 16.84 -2.00 25.16
CA ASP A 320 17.98 -2.85 25.44
C ASP A 320 19.32 -2.23 24.98
N LEU A 321 19.28 -1.35 23.98
CA LEU A 321 20.47 -0.69 23.44
C LEU A 321 20.76 0.67 24.07
N TRP A 322 19.71 1.48 24.28
CA TRP A 322 19.84 2.88 24.71
C TRP A 322 19.17 3.16 26.06
N GLY A 323 18.82 2.10 26.80
CA GLY A 323 18.18 2.23 28.12
C GLY A 323 16.80 2.87 28.07
N PRO A 324 16.38 3.55 29.16
CA PRO A 324 15.04 4.15 29.27
C PRO A 324 14.72 5.15 28.15
N PHE A 325 15.70 5.89 27.67
CA PHE A 325 15.51 6.80 26.54
C PHE A 325 15.12 6.02 25.27
N GLY A 326 15.85 4.95 24.96
CA GLY A 326 15.55 4.10 23.79
C GLY A 326 14.16 3.50 23.86
N PHE A 327 13.78 3.00 25.04
CA PHE A 327 12.44 2.44 25.26
C PHE A 327 11.33 3.44 24.95
N TRP A 328 11.34 4.61 25.58
CA TRP A 328 10.31 5.63 25.38
C TRP A 328 10.34 6.24 23.98
N PHE A 329 11.51 6.36 23.38
CA PHE A 329 11.66 6.80 22.01
C PHE A 329 11.00 5.79 21.04
N MET A 330 11.20 4.48 21.26
CA MET A 330 10.55 3.45 20.44
C MET A 330 9.04 3.40 20.67
N VAL A 331 8.56 3.54 21.89
CA VAL A 331 7.12 3.64 22.21
C VAL A 331 6.48 4.82 21.46
N ALA A 332 7.14 5.98 21.44
CA ALA A 332 6.66 7.12 20.67
C ALA A 332 6.65 6.85 19.15
N ILE A 333 7.69 6.18 18.62
CA ILE A 333 7.73 5.73 17.22
C ILE A 333 6.55 4.80 16.91
N VAL A 334 6.28 3.81 17.77
CA VAL A 334 5.15 2.87 17.60
C VAL A 334 3.84 3.63 17.53
N PHE A 335 3.59 4.51 18.50
CA PHE A 335 2.35 5.31 18.53
C PHE A 335 2.16 6.14 17.25
N ILE A 336 3.17 6.95 16.90
CA ILE A 336 3.06 7.87 15.76
C ILE A 336 2.96 7.09 14.44
N THR A 337 3.73 6.00 14.30
CA THR A 337 3.69 5.19 13.08
C THR A 337 2.32 4.55 12.87
N PHE A 338 1.74 3.93 13.90
CA PHE A 338 0.43 3.33 13.76
C PHE A 338 -0.67 4.38 13.55
N CYS A 339 -0.65 5.51 14.27
CA CYS A 339 -1.61 6.60 14.04
C CYS A 339 -1.50 7.16 12.62
N SER A 340 -0.29 7.37 12.10
CA SER A 340 -0.11 7.86 10.73
C SER A 340 -0.56 6.84 9.69
N THR A 341 -0.38 5.54 9.98
CA THR A 341 -0.88 4.48 9.10
C THR A 341 -2.41 4.42 9.12
N VAL A 342 -3.07 4.57 10.29
CA VAL A 342 -4.54 4.68 10.39
C VAL A 342 -5.05 5.81 9.51
N LEU A 343 -4.46 7.01 9.59
CA LEU A 343 -4.82 8.16 8.75
C LEU A 343 -4.72 7.84 7.25
N SER A 344 -3.62 7.22 6.84
CA SER A 344 -3.41 6.85 5.42
C SER A 344 -4.39 5.78 4.95
N VAL A 345 -4.72 4.83 5.82
CA VAL A 345 -5.68 3.74 5.57
C VAL A 345 -7.10 4.30 5.46
N GLU A 346 -7.49 5.22 6.35
CA GLU A 346 -8.81 5.89 6.31
C GLU A 346 -8.98 6.72 5.03
N ASP A 347 -7.98 7.48 4.61
CA ASP A 347 -8.01 8.22 3.34
C ASP A 347 -8.03 7.28 2.14
N GLY A 348 -7.14 6.29 2.09
CA GLY A 348 -6.99 5.37 0.97
C GLY A 348 -8.24 4.51 0.74
N PHE A 349 -8.76 3.85 1.77
CA PHE A 349 -10.02 3.09 1.67
C PHE A 349 -11.22 4.00 1.41
N GLY A 350 -11.30 5.16 2.07
CA GLY A 350 -12.36 6.12 1.83
C GLY A 350 -12.48 6.50 0.35
N ARG A 351 -11.35 6.81 -0.31
CA ARG A 351 -11.30 7.09 -1.76
C ARG A 351 -11.63 5.85 -2.59
N MET A 352 -11.02 4.72 -2.29
CA MET A 352 -11.19 3.49 -3.07
C MET A 352 -12.66 3.01 -3.07
N PHE A 353 -13.33 3.02 -1.92
CA PHE A 353 -14.74 2.65 -1.83
C PHE A 353 -15.66 3.69 -2.46
N ALA A 354 -15.33 4.98 -2.36
CA ALA A 354 -16.08 6.04 -3.03
C ALA A 354 -16.00 5.91 -4.54
N ASP A 355 -14.81 5.78 -5.10
CA ASP A 355 -14.53 5.60 -6.54
C ASP A 355 -15.25 4.33 -7.07
N GLY A 356 -15.02 3.19 -6.43
CA GLY A 356 -15.65 1.94 -6.85
C GLY A 356 -17.18 1.97 -6.78
N THR A 357 -17.76 2.59 -5.74
CA THR A 357 -19.21 2.76 -5.63
C THR A 357 -19.73 3.71 -6.71
N GLN A 358 -19.03 4.80 -6.97
CA GLN A 358 -19.37 5.73 -8.04
C GLN A 358 -19.40 5.01 -9.40
N ILE A 359 -18.36 4.21 -9.69
CA ILE A 359 -18.28 3.39 -10.91
C ILE A 359 -19.50 2.47 -11.04
N ILE A 360 -19.84 1.76 -9.96
CA ILE A 360 -20.98 0.82 -9.92
C ILE A 360 -22.29 1.56 -10.17
N LEU A 361 -22.56 2.64 -9.42
CA LEU A 361 -23.81 3.40 -9.50
C LEU A 361 -24.01 4.05 -10.87
N GLN A 362 -22.96 4.66 -11.43
CA GLN A 362 -22.97 5.18 -12.80
C GLN A 362 -23.27 4.08 -13.81
N GLY A 363 -22.73 2.90 -13.59
CA GLY A 363 -22.99 1.72 -14.38
C GLY A 363 -24.47 1.33 -14.39
N PHE A 364 -25.24 1.57 -13.32
CA PHE A 364 -26.67 1.37 -13.22
C PHE A 364 -27.49 2.59 -13.63
N GLY A 365 -26.86 3.67 -14.12
CA GLY A 365 -27.56 4.88 -14.55
C GLY A 365 -27.99 5.81 -13.39
N VAL A 366 -27.55 5.55 -12.17
CA VAL A 366 -27.82 6.41 -11.02
C VAL A 366 -27.05 7.73 -11.17
N ARG A 367 -27.72 8.85 -10.91
CA ARG A 367 -27.14 10.19 -10.94
C ARG A 367 -27.52 10.96 -9.66
N GLY A 368 -26.76 12.02 -9.35
CA GLY A 368 -27.04 12.92 -8.23
C GLY A 368 -26.06 12.75 -7.06
N ARG A 369 -26.53 13.01 -5.82
CA ARG A 369 -25.67 13.03 -4.62
C ARG A 369 -24.90 11.73 -4.39
N TRP A 370 -25.50 10.58 -4.71
CA TRP A 370 -24.90 9.24 -4.53
C TRP A 370 -23.82 8.90 -5.56
N THR A 371 -23.57 9.76 -6.54
CA THR A 371 -22.45 9.66 -7.48
C THR A 371 -21.39 10.74 -7.24
N ASN A 372 -21.49 11.49 -6.15
CA ASN A 372 -20.48 12.46 -5.75
C ASN A 372 -19.41 11.77 -4.90
N GLU A 373 -18.20 11.68 -5.42
CA GLU A 373 -17.06 11.02 -4.79
C GLU A 373 -16.77 11.54 -3.38
N LYS A 374 -16.73 12.87 -3.18
CA LYS A 374 -16.46 13.48 -1.87
C LYS A 374 -17.55 13.16 -0.85
N PHE A 375 -18.81 13.07 -1.27
CA PHE A 375 -19.89 12.66 -0.40
C PHE A 375 -19.75 11.19 0.00
N LEU A 376 -19.52 10.30 -0.97
CA LEU A 376 -19.33 8.88 -0.73
C LEU A 376 -18.11 8.63 0.18
N GLN A 377 -16.99 9.31 -0.07
CA GLN A 377 -15.79 9.20 0.76
C GLN A 377 -16.11 9.52 2.23
N ARG A 378 -16.83 10.61 2.52
CA ARG A 378 -17.24 10.95 3.88
C ARG A 378 -18.13 9.88 4.52
N VAL A 379 -19.08 9.35 3.75
CA VAL A 379 -19.96 8.26 4.24
C VAL A 379 -19.13 7.02 4.58
N TYR A 380 -18.20 6.61 3.71
CA TYR A 380 -17.33 5.46 3.95
C TYR A 380 -16.41 5.67 5.14
N ILE A 381 -15.82 6.86 5.30
CA ILE A 381 -14.98 7.15 6.47
C ILE A 381 -15.84 7.00 7.75
N VAL A 382 -17.02 7.59 7.83
CA VAL A 382 -17.83 7.52 9.04
C VAL A 382 -18.36 6.11 9.30
N VAL A 383 -18.95 5.46 8.31
CA VAL A 383 -19.64 4.17 8.53
C VAL A 383 -18.64 3.01 8.53
N LEU A 384 -17.82 2.89 7.47
CA LEU A 384 -16.96 1.74 7.27
C LEU A 384 -15.65 1.83 8.07
N LEU A 385 -15.10 3.04 8.29
CA LEU A 385 -13.78 3.23 8.87
C LEU A 385 -13.81 3.82 10.30
N VAL A 386 -14.98 4.22 10.81
CA VAL A 386 -15.15 4.61 12.23
C VAL A 386 -16.10 3.66 12.94
N VAL A 387 -17.37 3.62 12.53
CA VAL A 387 -18.40 2.88 13.28
C VAL A 387 -18.11 1.38 13.32
N LEU A 388 -17.86 0.76 12.17
CA LEU A 388 -17.62 -0.67 12.09
C LEU A 388 -16.30 -1.11 12.76
N PRO A 389 -15.14 -0.44 12.57
CA PRO A 389 -13.91 -0.79 13.29
C PRO A 389 -14.04 -0.66 14.80
N ILE A 390 -14.72 0.38 15.30
CA ILE A 390 -14.99 0.53 16.74
C ILE A 390 -15.81 -0.66 17.23
N ALA A 391 -16.92 -0.99 16.55
CA ALA A 391 -17.78 -2.11 16.95
C ALA A 391 -16.99 -3.44 16.96
N VAL A 392 -16.21 -3.72 15.90
CA VAL A 392 -15.41 -4.93 15.78
C VAL A 392 -14.34 -4.97 16.88
N TYR A 393 -13.65 -3.86 17.14
CA TYR A 393 -12.62 -3.82 18.18
C TYR A 393 -13.19 -4.01 19.59
N LEU A 394 -14.31 -3.39 19.90
CA LEU A 394 -14.98 -3.56 21.20
C LEU A 394 -15.46 -5.00 21.44
N PHE A 395 -15.77 -5.72 20.36
CA PHE A 395 -16.22 -7.11 20.43
C PHE A 395 -15.05 -8.11 20.56
N PHE A 396 -13.99 -7.95 19.74
CA PHE A 396 -12.88 -8.89 19.67
C PHE A 396 -11.68 -8.50 20.54
N GLY A 397 -11.32 -7.21 20.63
CA GLY A 397 -10.27 -6.67 21.49
C GLY A 397 -8.84 -7.17 21.21
N GLN A 398 -8.57 -7.71 20.03
CA GLN A 398 -7.31 -8.36 19.67
C GLN A 398 -6.65 -7.66 18.47
N PRO A 399 -5.82 -6.63 18.68
CA PRO A 399 -5.26 -5.85 17.58
C PRO A 399 -4.38 -6.67 16.63
N VAL A 400 -3.55 -7.58 17.13
CA VAL A 400 -2.68 -8.42 16.31
C VAL A 400 -3.51 -9.42 15.49
N GLY A 401 -4.50 -10.08 16.11
CA GLY A 401 -5.41 -11.01 15.44
C GLY A 401 -6.21 -10.35 14.31
N LEU A 402 -6.70 -9.11 14.52
CA LEU A 402 -7.38 -8.34 13.49
C LEU A 402 -6.44 -8.01 12.31
N LEU A 403 -5.20 -7.61 12.59
CA LEU A 403 -4.20 -7.37 11.56
C LEU A 403 -3.78 -8.65 10.84
N GLN A 404 -3.69 -9.79 11.53
CA GLN A 404 -3.43 -11.09 10.90
C GLN A 404 -4.54 -11.44 9.89
N THR A 405 -5.80 -11.27 10.27
CA THR A 405 -6.94 -11.50 9.37
C THR A 405 -6.87 -10.59 8.14
N ALA A 406 -6.68 -9.30 8.34
CA ALA A 406 -6.55 -8.35 7.25
C ALA A 406 -5.37 -8.68 6.33
N GLY A 407 -4.19 -8.95 6.89
CA GLY A 407 -2.98 -9.26 6.13
C GLY A 407 -3.07 -10.56 5.34
N ALA A 408 -3.76 -11.57 5.86
CA ALA A 408 -4.00 -12.82 5.14
C ALA A 408 -4.89 -12.60 3.89
N ILE A 409 -5.97 -11.82 4.04
CA ILE A 409 -6.85 -11.45 2.92
C ILE A 409 -6.08 -10.59 1.91
N GLU A 410 -5.27 -9.63 2.38
CA GLU A 410 -4.43 -8.81 1.51
C GLU A 410 -3.48 -9.65 0.68
N ALA A 411 -2.76 -10.60 1.29
CA ALA A 411 -1.85 -11.50 0.59
C ALA A 411 -2.56 -12.34 -0.46
N ALA A 412 -3.73 -12.91 -0.13
CA ALA A 412 -4.55 -13.69 -1.03
C ALA A 412 -5.12 -12.86 -2.19
N HIS A 413 -5.26 -11.55 -2.00
CA HIS A 413 -5.83 -10.63 -2.99
C HIS A 413 -4.77 -10.08 -3.97
N ILE A 414 -3.49 -10.04 -3.58
CA ILE A 414 -2.39 -9.57 -4.45
C ILE A 414 -2.35 -10.29 -5.81
N PRO A 415 -2.48 -11.62 -5.92
CA PRO A 415 -2.49 -12.32 -7.22
C PRO A 415 -3.60 -11.83 -8.16
N ILE A 416 -4.77 -11.54 -7.60
CA ILE A 416 -5.93 -11.05 -8.35
C ILE A 416 -5.63 -9.66 -8.92
N VAL A 417 -5.21 -8.73 -8.08
CA VAL A 417 -4.82 -7.37 -8.50
C VAL A 417 -3.71 -7.42 -9.55
N THR A 418 -2.71 -8.27 -9.34
CA THR A 418 -1.57 -8.45 -10.25
C THR A 418 -2.03 -8.95 -11.63
N GLY A 419 -2.84 -9.99 -11.68
CA GLY A 419 -3.36 -10.55 -12.92
C GLY A 419 -4.23 -9.56 -13.69
N LEU A 420 -5.15 -8.87 -13.00
CA LEU A 420 -5.99 -7.83 -13.59
C LEU A 420 -5.16 -6.67 -14.13
N THR A 421 -4.16 -6.22 -13.41
CA THR A 421 -3.27 -5.12 -13.82
C THR A 421 -2.44 -5.49 -15.06
N LEU A 422 -1.84 -6.68 -15.09
CA LEU A 422 -1.08 -7.16 -16.25
C LEU A 422 -1.97 -7.27 -17.50
N PHE A 423 -3.16 -7.86 -17.34
CA PHE A 423 -4.12 -7.99 -18.43
C PHE A 423 -4.55 -6.62 -18.95
N LEU A 424 -4.84 -5.69 -18.04
CA LEU A 424 -5.25 -4.32 -18.34
C LEU A 424 -4.14 -3.58 -19.12
N ASN A 425 -2.90 -3.58 -18.62
CA ASN A 425 -1.78 -2.93 -19.27
C ASN A 425 -1.49 -3.53 -20.66
N HIS A 426 -1.58 -4.85 -20.80
CA HIS A 426 -1.40 -5.49 -22.09
C HIS A 426 -2.49 -5.09 -23.11
N ARG A 427 -3.74 -5.00 -22.66
CA ARG A 427 -4.90 -4.65 -23.50
C ARG A 427 -4.97 -3.17 -23.85
N MET A 428 -4.69 -2.29 -22.88
CA MET A 428 -4.95 -0.85 -23.00
C MET A 428 -3.78 -0.06 -23.54
N LEU A 429 -2.54 -0.45 -23.19
CA LEU A 429 -1.36 0.29 -23.57
C LEU A 429 -0.88 -0.09 -24.98
N PRO A 430 -0.44 0.88 -25.80
CA PRO A 430 0.24 0.60 -27.06
C PRO A 430 1.59 -0.08 -26.81
N LYS A 431 2.11 -0.79 -27.81
CA LYS A 431 3.35 -1.60 -27.68
C LYS A 431 4.52 -0.81 -27.07
N GLU A 432 4.62 0.46 -27.40
CA GLU A 432 5.68 1.37 -26.98
C GLU A 432 5.66 1.71 -25.47
N LEU A 433 4.49 1.60 -24.82
CA LEU A 433 4.28 1.92 -23.40
C LEU A 433 4.06 0.67 -22.53
N ARG A 434 3.96 -0.51 -23.14
CA ARG A 434 3.84 -1.78 -22.41
C ARG A 434 5.08 -2.08 -21.58
N PRO A 435 4.96 -2.90 -20.51
CA PRO A 435 6.12 -3.39 -19.79
C PRO A 435 7.06 -4.18 -20.70
N SER A 436 8.36 -4.10 -20.43
CA SER A 436 9.34 -4.98 -21.03
C SER A 436 9.06 -6.44 -20.64
N LYS A 437 9.62 -7.41 -21.37
CA LYS A 437 9.47 -8.83 -21.06
C LYS A 437 9.95 -9.17 -19.63
N ILE A 438 10.99 -8.50 -19.14
CA ILE A 438 11.52 -8.68 -17.77
C ILE A 438 10.50 -8.16 -16.75
N ILE A 439 9.98 -6.97 -16.94
CA ILE A 439 8.98 -6.39 -16.01
C ILE A 439 7.70 -7.23 -16.03
N PHE A 440 7.21 -7.63 -17.20
CA PHE A 440 6.05 -8.50 -17.31
C PHE A 440 6.27 -9.84 -16.59
N GLY A 441 7.41 -10.50 -16.85
CA GLY A 441 7.79 -11.77 -16.22
C GLY A 441 7.92 -11.64 -14.69
N GLY A 442 8.60 -10.59 -14.20
CA GLY A 442 8.74 -10.31 -12.77
C GLY A 442 7.39 -10.08 -12.09
N THR A 443 6.49 -9.33 -12.74
CA THR A 443 5.13 -9.12 -12.22
C THR A 443 4.30 -10.41 -12.22
N ALA A 444 4.43 -11.24 -13.25
CA ALA A 444 3.75 -12.54 -13.30
C ALA A 444 4.26 -13.50 -12.21
N ILE A 445 5.58 -13.56 -12.01
CA ILE A 445 6.22 -14.33 -10.92
C ILE A 445 5.71 -13.83 -9.57
N ALA A 446 5.55 -12.52 -9.40
CA ALA A 446 4.98 -11.95 -8.18
C ALA A 446 3.56 -12.46 -7.91
N GLY A 447 2.70 -12.46 -8.91
CA GLY A 447 1.34 -13.02 -8.81
C GLY A 447 1.36 -14.49 -8.41
N ILE A 448 2.23 -15.30 -9.02
CA ILE A 448 2.38 -16.73 -8.70
C ILE A 448 2.89 -16.93 -7.26
N PHE A 449 3.92 -16.19 -6.85
CA PHE A 449 4.48 -16.27 -5.50
C PHE A 449 3.40 -16.07 -4.42
N PHE A 450 2.65 -14.99 -4.50
CA PHE A 450 1.58 -14.73 -3.53
C PHE A 450 0.42 -15.72 -3.66
N ALA A 451 0.10 -16.21 -4.85
CA ALA A 451 -0.92 -17.24 -5.05
C ALA A 451 -0.54 -18.57 -4.37
N VAL A 452 0.72 -18.98 -4.45
CA VAL A 452 1.22 -20.20 -3.80
C VAL A 452 1.03 -20.10 -2.27
N PHE A 453 1.46 -19.00 -1.65
CA PHE A 453 1.28 -18.81 -0.22
C PHE A 453 -0.19 -18.72 0.19
N ALA A 454 -1.04 -18.08 -0.62
CA ALA A 454 -2.49 -18.01 -0.38
C ALA A 454 -3.14 -19.39 -0.43
N VAL A 455 -2.78 -20.22 -1.41
CA VAL A 455 -3.30 -21.60 -1.53
C VAL A 455 -2.85 -22.46 -0.34
N ILE A 456 -1.58 -22.41 0.04
CA ILE A 456 -1.07 -23.14 1.20
C ILE A 456 -1.83 -22.74 2.47
N TYR A 457 -2.07 -21.45 2.67
CA TYR A 457 -2.82 -20.97 3.83
C TYR A 457 -4.28 -21.46 3.83
N LEU A 458 -4.95 -21.43 2.66
CA LEU A 458 -6.31 -21.96 2.52
C LEU A 458 -6.37 -23.47 2.81
N LEU A 459 -5.40 -24.25 2.31
CA LEU A 459 -5.30 -25.68 2.59
C LEU A 459 -5.08 -25.97 4.06
N GLN A 460 -4.34 -25.09 4.77
CA GLN A 460 -4.18 -25.19 6.22
C GLN A 460 -5.49 -24.86 6.98
N LEU A 461 -6.22 -23.80 6.56
CA LEU A 461 -7.50 -23.43 7.19
C LEU A 461 -8.55 -24.52 7.10
N ILE A 462 -8.60 -25.26 5.99
CA ILE A 462 -9.54 -26.39 5.79
C ILE A 462 -9.01 -27.73 6.31
N GLY A 463 -7.84 -27.71 6.98
CA GLY A 463 -7.29 -28.90 7.68
C GLY A 463 -6.65 -29.95 6.77
N ILE A 464 -6.42 -29.65 5.47
CA ILE A 464 -5.74 -30.58 4.56
C ILE A 464 -4.24 -30.65 4.85
N ILE A 465 -3.64 -29.51 5.22
CA ILE A 465 -2.25 -29.43 5.65
C ILE A 465 -2.26 -29.17 7.17
N GLY A 466 -1.55 -29.98 7.94
CA GLY A 466 -1.48 -29.83 9.38
C GLY A 466 -0.99 -28.45 9.79
N SER A 467 -1.65 -27.82 10.75
CA SER A 467 -1.09 -26.67 11.44
C SER A 467 0.15 -27.18 12.19
N GLY A 468 1.34 -26.72 11.89
CA GLY A 468 2.58 -27.07 12.61
C GLY A 468 2.58 -26.69 14.12
N ALA A 469 1.42 -26.51 14.70
CA ALA A 469 1.18 -26.33 16.11
C ALA A 469 0.96 -27.70 16.73
N SER A 470 2.03 -28.36 17.21
CA SER A 470 1.89 -29.25 18.34
C SER A 470 1.30 -28.43 19.49
N SER A 471 0.11 -28.83 19.95
CA SER A 471 -0.46 -28.41 21.21
C SER A 471 0.61 -28.54 22.31
N ASN A 472 1.14 -27.46 22.80
CA ASN A 472 1.71 -27.30 24.13
C ASN A 472 1.54 -25.83 24.54
#